data_43aa25cf24a59c1314c4c90bc40160cb
#
_entry.id   43aa25cf24a59c1314c4c90bc40160cb
#
_cell.length_a   1.000
_cell.length_b   1.000
_cell.length_c   1.000
_cell.angle_alpha   90.00
_cell.angle_beta   90.00
_cell.angle_gamma   90.00
#
_symmetry.space_group_name_H-M   'P 1'
#
loop_
_entity.id
_entity.type
_entity.pdbx_description
1 polymer ?
#
loop_
_entity_poly.entity_id
_entity_poly.type
_entity_poly.pdbx_seq_one_letter_code
_entity_poly.pdbx_strand_id
1 'polypeptide(L)'
;MQNRMKRLIIIAALIVLSSCNREEGLEWFSVQKAGEYFKSVEDICNKDNGKLWGENLYGPVMFVDDHSREIYTNVADTGGILKAREGIFTGVLPKERLITNNVIEFGGVRYAMVPLPETEDPYRIKARTVHSLFHCYQERHDLKPSTFNTRHLNDKNARFYLKLEWKALTNALGATGEARKQAIRDALIFRGARRELFPEAITDENKFENYEGLATFTYIKLCTEDVDEMRGRILEYLDRIYKNTSYASGYGFVHGALYATLLNDTEFDFKQIQQSDFDLGRAACEAYGVTLPEVCRDVAGSLAMNYDIQAIRAEESEREAMINERTGKIVTTFIEKPVVTITMESPNFSYEPEDINSLDSLGTLYERLRVSDNWGRLTVDDGGALLANDLLTLRISARDIEIDRNHISGAGWHMVLNDGWQAVTGENGSYAVRKQ
;
A
#
# COMPACT_ATOMS: atom_id res chain seq x y z
N MET A 1 -49.80 -50.82 52.30
CA MET A 1 -48.99 -49.61 52.54
C MET A 1 -48.21 -49.32 51.28
N GLN A 2 -48.67 -48.35 50.54
CA GLN A 2 -48.16 -48.06 49.17
C GLN A 2 -47.25 -46.85 49.18
N ASN A 3 -45.97 -47.03 48.84
CA ASN A 3 -45.06 -45.92 48.57
C ASN A 3 -45.19 -45.48 47.12
N ARG A 4 -45.67 -44.26 46.93
CA ARG A 4 -45.68 -43.55 45.66
C ARG A 4 -44.35 -42.78 45.51
N MET A 5 -43.53 -43.25 44.67
CA MET A 5 -42.28 -42.56 44.23
C MET A 5 -42.65 -41.53 43.16
N LYS A 6 -42.55 -40.23 43.49
CA LYS A 6 -42.69 -39.14 42.51
C LYS A 6 -41.44 -39.02 41.68
N ARG A 7 -41.51 -39.27 40.36
CA ARG A 7 -40.45 -38.99 39.41
C ARG A 7 -40.42 -37.48 39.12
N LEU A 8 -39.33 -36.83 39.51
CA LEU A 8 -39.02 -35.47 39.07
C LEU A 8 -38.43 -35.57 37.66
N ILE A 9 -39.12 -34.97 36.69
CA ILE A 9 -38.58 -34.75 35.34
C ILE A 9 -37.83 -33.41 35.37
N ILE A 10 -36.48 -33.45 35.33
CA ILE A 10 -35.66 -32.27 35.17
C ILE A 10 -35.58 -32.04 33.65
N ILE A 11 -36.25 -30.99 33.15
CA ILE A 11 -36.11 -30.49 31.81
C ILE A 11 -34.84 -29.61 31.81
N ALA A 12 -33.72 -30.13 31.35
CA ALA A 12 -32.53 -29.35 31.05
C ALA A 12 -32.76 -28.54 29.77
N ALA A 13 -33.07 -27.27 29.93
CA ALA A 13 -33.08 -26.33 28.81
C ALA A 13 -31.62 -26.12 28.33
N LEU A 14 -31.23 -26.75 27.22
CA LEU A 14 -30.02 -26.42 26.50
C LEU A 14 -30.19 -25.01 25.89
N ILE A 15 -29.65 -24.03 26.56
CA ILE A 15 -29.44 -22.72 25.97
C ILE A 15 -28.26 -22.89 24.99
N VAL A 16 -28.59 -23.05 23.72
CA VAL A 16 -27.60 -22.93 22.63
C VAL A 16 -27.22 -21.46 22.58
N LEU A 17 -26.15 -21.11 23.26
CA LEU A 17 -25.45 -19.85 23.03
C LEU A 17 -24.87 -19.93 21.62
N SER A 18 -25.58 -19.39 20.63
CA SER A 18 -25.00 -19.01 19.37
C SER A 18 -23.97 -17.92 19.69
N SER A 19 -22.72 -18.32 19.99
CA SER A 19 -21.62 -17.38 19.95
C SER A 19 -21.49 -16.98 18.47
N CYS A 20 -22.02 -15.83 18.08
CA CYS A 20 -21.47 -15.12 16.97
C CYS A 20 -19.97 -14.98 17.26
N ASN A 21 -19.11 -15.66 16.53
CA ASN A 21 -17.69 -15.34 16.49
C ASN A 21 -17.56 -13.91 15.94
N ARG A 22 -17.70 -12.93 16.81
CA ARG A 22 -17.17 -11.60 16.59
C ARG A 22 -15.70 -11.76 16.83
N GLU A 23 -14.88 -11.55 15.83
CA GLU A 23 -13.46 -11.39 16.04
C GLU A 23 -13.28 -10.29 17.08
N GLU A 24 -12.51 -10.55 18.13
CA GLU A 24 -12.29 -9.60 19.21
C GLU A 24 -11.53 -8.41 18.61
N GLY A 25 -12.02 -7.19 18.87
CA GLY A 25 -11.38 -5.97 18.43
C GLY A 25 -10.08 -5.69 19.19
N LEU A 26 -9.35 -4.67 18.76
CA LEU A 26 -8.11 -4.25 19.38
C LEU A 26 -8.32 -3.82 20.83
N GLU A 27 -7.75 -4.56 21.80
CA GLU A 27 -7.93 -4.31 23.23
C GLU A 27 -7.45 -2.91 23.69
N TRP A 28 -6.45 -2.35 23.01
CA TRP A 28 -5.89 -1.04 23.34
C TRP A 28 -6.72 0.14 22.82
N PHE A 29 -7.65 -0.06 21.86
CA PHE A 29 -8.43 1.03 21.26
C PHE A 29 -9.85 1.08 21.80
N SER A 30 -10.32 2.26 22.12
CA SER A 30 -11.64 2.51 22.72
C SER A 30 -12.26 3.80 22.17
N VAL A 31 -13.55 4.00 22.47
CA VAL A 31 -14.26 5.25 22.16
C VAL A 31 -13.54 6.47 22.72
N GLN A 32 -13.03 6.38 23.97
CA GLN A 32 -12.28 7.45 24.59
C GLN A 32 -10.96 7.72 23.81
N LYS A 33 -10.21 6.67 23.48
CA LYS A 33 -8.97 6.78 22.67
C LYS A 33 -9.23 7.40 21.30
N ALA A 34 -10.32 7.02 20.63
CA ALA A 34 -10.70 7.64 19.36
C ALA A 34 -10.92 9.15 19.52
N GLY A 35 -11.63 9.58 20.57
CA GLY A 35 -11.82 11.01 20.87
C GLY A 35 -10.51 11.75 21.14
N GLU A 36 -9.58 11.13 21.88
CA GLU A 36 -8.24 11.71 22.12
C GLU A 36 -7.45 11.89 20.84
N TYR A 37 -7.47 10.92 19.93
CA TYR A 37 -6.78 11.01 18.64
C TYR A 37 -7.45 12.03 17.70
N PHE A 38 -8.79 12.09 17.64
CA PHE A 38 -9.47 13.15 16.88
C PHE A 38 -9.05 14.52 17.34
N LYS A 39 -9.04 14.76 18.65
CA LYS A 39 -8.60 16.04 19.23
C LYS A 39 -7.13 16.35 18.93
N SER A 40 -6.25 15.35 19.06
CA SER A 40 -4.82 15.53 18.78
C SER A 40 -4.58 15.92 17.31
N VAL A 41 -5.28 15.30 16.35
CA VAL A 41 -5.15 15.63 14.93
C VAL A 41 -5.78 16.99 14.61
N GLU A 42 -6.90 17.32 15.23
CA GLU A 42 -7.50 18.66 15.13
C GLU A 42 -6.50 19.74 15.57
N ASP A 43 -5.83 19.54 16.70
CA ASP A 43 -4.83 20.50 17.22
C ASP A 43 -3.63 20.64 16.27
N ILE A 44 -3.16 19.52 15.66
CA ILE A 44 -2.11 19.54 14.63
C ILE A 44 -2.55 20.38 13.42
N CYS A 45 -3.73 20.13 12.88
CA CYS A 45 -4.25 20.86 11.72
C CYS A 45 -4.52 22.33 12.04
N ASN A 46 -5.03 22.64 13.25
CA ASN A 46 -5.25 24.00 13.72
C ASN A 46 -3.95 24.79 13.93
N LYS A 47 -2.85 24.12 14.32
CA LYS A 47 -1.52 24.76 14.42
C LYS A 47 -1.00 25.23 13.06
N ASP A 48 -1.21 24.46 12.00
CA ASP A 48 -0.94 24.86 10.62
C ASP A 48 -1.93 25.93 10.14
N ASN A 49 -3.20 25.71 10.37
CA ASN A 49 -4.30 26.61 10.02
C ASN A 49 -4.24 27.09 8.57
N GLY A 50 -3.97 26.19 7.65
CA GLY A 50 -3.94 26.46 6.20
C GLY A 50 -2.68 27.20 5.72
N LYS A 51 -1.65 27.34 6.53
CA LYS A 51 -0.39 27.99 6.10
C LYS A 51 0.25 27.24 4.94
N LEU A 52 0.23 25.90 5.01
CA LEU A 52 0.87 25.05 4.01
C LEU A 52 0.04 24.94 2.72
N TRP A 53 -1.27 24.67 2.82
CA TRP A 53 -2.12 24.32 1.68
C TRP A 53 -3.25 25.31 1.39
N GLY A 54 -3.35 26.43 2.11
CA GLY A 54 -4.38 27.45 1.91
C GLY A 54 -5.69 27.20 2.66
N GLU A 55 -5.91 26.01 3.20
CA GLU A 55 -7.06 25.67 4.05
C GLU A 55 -6.66 24.74 5.20
N ASN A 56 -7.47 24.74 6.26
CA ASN A 56 -7.30 23.78 7.35
C ASN A 56 -7.66 22.38 6.87
N LEU A 57 -6.74 21.42 7.03
CA LEU A 57 -6.93 20.04 6.56
C LEU A 57 -7.90 19.23 7.41
N TYR A 58 -8.23 19.66 8.65
CA TYR A 58 -9.09 18.87 9.52
C TYR A 58 -10.49 18.71 8.95
N GLY A 59 -11.00 17.50 9.02
CA GLY A 59 -12.30 17.12 8.47
C GLY A 59 -12.83 15.82 9.04
N PRO A 60 -13.77 15.15 8.35
CA PRO A 60 -14.30 13.86 8.78
C PRO A 60 -13.21 12.78 8.75
N VAL A 61 -13.01 12.08 9.89
CA VAL A 61 -12.07 10.99 10.08
C VAL A 61 -12.83 9.72 10.50
N MET A 62 -12.38 8.57 9.98
CA MET A 62 -12.90 7.26 10.32
C MET A 62 -11.73 6.34 10.70
N PHE A 63 -11.60 6.00 11.99
CA PHE A 63 -10.73 4.91 12.42
C PHE A 63 -11.44 3.58 12.21
N VAL A 64 -10.70 2.57 11.75
CA VAL A 64 -11.23 1.23 11.48
C VAL A 64 -10.32 0.21 12.15
N ASP A 65 -10.92 -0.64 12.97
CA ASP A 65 -10.31 -1.88 13.44
C ASP A 65 -10.47 -2.94 12.35
N ASP A 66 -9.39 -3.45 11.80
CA ASP A 66 -9.42 -4.38 10.66
C ASP A 66 -9.86 -5.81 11.05
N HIS A 67 -9.76 -6.20 12.33
CA HIS A 67 -10.26 -7.47 12.85
C HIS A 67 -11.77 -7.45 13.06
N SER A 68 -12.25 -6.58 13.95
CA SER A 68 -13.67 -6.48 14.29
C SER A 68 -14.51 -5.73 13.25
N ARG A 69 -13.82 -4.95 12.38
CA ARG A 69 -14.41 -3.98 11.45
C ARG A 69 -15.23 -2.86 12.14
N GLU A 70 -15.05 -2.68 13.45
CA GLU A 70 -15.61 -1.54 14.14
C GLU A 70 -15.03 -0.23 13.60
N ILE A 71 -15.90 0.76 13.42
CA ILE A 71 -15.53 2.11 12.97
C ILE A 71 -15.87 3.14 14.04
N TYR A 72 -15.01 4.13 14.13
CA TYR A 72 -15.11 5.26 15.04
C TYR A 72 -14.93 6.53 14.21
N THR A 73 -15.88 7.48 14.28
CA THR A 73 -15.83 8.70 13.48
C THR A 73 -16.08 9.93 14.35
N ASN A 74 -15.45 11.06 13.98
CA ASN A 74 -15.65 12.34 14.65
C ASN A 74 -16.91 13.07 14.15
N VAL A 75 -17.49 12.66 13.03
CA VAL A 75 -18.66 13.27 12.38
C VAL A 75 -19.71 12.20 12.08
N ALA A 76 -21.00 12.52 12.30
CA ALA A 76 -22.10 11.64 11.93
C ALA A 76 -22.19 11.43 10.41
N ASP A 77 -22.65 10.26 9.98
CA ASP A 77 -23.10 10.07 8.61
C ASP A 77 -24.47 10.74 8.38
N THR A 78 -24.82 11.01 7.13
CA THR A 78 -26.14 11.58 6.77
C THR A 78 -27.22 10.51 6.61
N GLY A 79 -26.83 9.24 6.48
CA GLY A 79 -27.72 8.10 6.31
C GLY A 79 -28.23 7.50 7.62
N GLY A 80 -27.74 7.95 8.78
CA GLY A 80 -28.17 7.45 10.10
C GLY A 80 -27.71 6.01 10.40
N ILE A 81 -26.62 5.57 9.77
CA ILE A 81 -26.02 4.23 9.95
C ILE A 81 -25.22 4.18 11.24
N LEU A 82 -24.52 5.28 11.56
CA LEU A 82 -23.66 5.41 12.73
C LEU A 82 -24.48 5.76 13.97
N LYS A 83 -24.02 5.30 15.12
CA LYS A 83 -24.65 5.55 16.43
C LYS A 83 -23.76 6.49 17.26
N ALA A 84 -24.34 7.54 17.81
CA ALA A 84 -23.64 8.42 18.74
C ALA A 84 -23.24 7.66 20.02
N ARG A 85 -22.01 7.82 20.46
CA ARG A 85 -21.45 7.21 21.66
C ARG A 85 -20.36 8.12 22.24
N GLU A 86 -20.57 8.65 23.45
CA GLU A 86 -19.57 9.44 24.20
C GLU A 86 -18.90 10.57 23.39
N GLY A 87 -19.70 11.30 22.58
CA GLY A 87 -19.23 12.44 21.80
C GLY A 87 -18.63 12.12 20.44
N ILE A 88 -18.57 10.84 20.06
CA ILE A 88 -18.17 10.37 18.71
C ILE A 88 -19.29 9.47 18.14
N PHE A 89 -19.07 8.93 16.92
CA PHE A 89 -20.01 8.03 16.29
C PHE A 89 -19.34 6.69 16.00
N THR A 90 -20.09 5.60 16.16
CA THR A 90 -19.57 4.23 15.99
C THR A 90 -20.50 3.41 15.11
N GLY A 91 -19.93 2.40 14.46
CA GLY A 91 -20.65 1.45 13.62
C GLY A 91 -19.79 0.26 13.26
N VAL A 92 -20.17 -0.46 12.22
CA VAL A 92 -19.41 -1.57 11.67
C VAL A 92 -19.28 -1.37 10.16
N LEU A 93 -18.06 -1.46 9.65
CA LEU A 93 -17.79 -1.37 8.21
C LEU A 93 -18.25 -2.66 7.51
N PRO A 94 -19.12 -2.58 6.49
CA PRO A 94 -19.56 -3.75 5.73
C PRO A 94 -18.38 -4.55 5.16
N LYS A 95 -18.50 -5.88 5.11
CA LYS A 95 -17.42 -6.78 4.67
C LYS A 95 -16.97 -6.54 3.24
N GLU A 96 -17.85 -6.03 2.40
CA GLU A 96 -17.60 -5.70 0.99
C GLU A 96 -16.76 -4.42 0.81
N ARG A 97 -16.58 -3.65 1.87
CA ARG A 97 -15.78 -2.41 1.81
C ARG A 97 -14.33 -2.71 2.15
N LEU A 98 -13.42 -2.26 1.30
CA LEU A 98 -11.99 -2.36 1.56
C LEU A 98 -11.58 -1.41 2.69
N ILE A 99 -10.66 -1.87 3.54
CA ILE A 99 -10.00 -1.04 4.54
C ILE A 99 -8.70 -0.54 3.94
N THR A 100 -8.57 0.78 3.84
CA THR A 100 -7.39 1.44 3.25
C THR A 100 -7.05 2.71 4.02
N ASN A 101 -5.81 3.17 3.93
CA ASN A 101 -5.43 4.49 4.45
C ASN A 101 -5.67 5.56 3.38
N ASN A 102 -6.92 5.84 3.06
CA ASN A 102 -7.31 6.75 1.99
C ASN A 102 -8.73 7.30 2.26
N VAL A 103 -9.35 7.94 1.28
CA VAL A 103 -10.70 8.48 1.37
C VAL A 103 -11.75 7.36 1.17
N ILE A 104 -12.77 7.35 2.01
CA ILE A 104 -13.96 6.51 1.85
C ILE A 104 -15.23 7.37 1.88
N GLU A 105 -16.18 7.06 1.00
CA GLU A 105 -17.55 7.54 1.14
C GLU A 105 -18.38 6.51 1.93
N PHE A 106 -18.94 6.94 3.06
CA PHE A 106 -19.77 6.11 3.91
C PHE A 106 -20.95 6.91 4.45
N GLY A 107 -22.16 6.39 4.26
CA GLY A 107 -23.40 7.05 4.73
C GLY A 107 -23.57 8.48 4.21
N GLY A 108 -23.11 8.81 3.01
CA GLY A 108 -23.19 10.14 2.39
C GLY A 108 -22.17 11.16 2.89
N VAL A 109 -21.15 10.72 3.66
CA VAL A 109 -20.03 11.54 4.11
C VAL A 109 -18.71 10.96 3.60
N ARG A 110 -17.78 11.82 3.18
CA ARG A 110 -16.40 11.43 2.81
C ARG A 110 -15.52 11.54 4.02
N TYR A 111 -14.97 10.41 4.46
CA TYR A 111 -14.08 10.32 5.61
C TYR A 111 -12.65 10.01 5.16
N ALA A 112 -11.69 10.58 5.86
CA ALA A 112 -10.32 10.08 5.88
C ALA A 112 -10.31 8.76 6.66
N MET A 113 -10.24 7.62 5.96
CA MET A 113 -10.19 6.30 6.58
C MET A 113 -8.78 5.99 7.04
N VAL A 114 -8.66 5.45 8.24
CA VAL A 114 -7.39 5.11 8.88
C VAL A 114 -7.50 3.73 9.53
N PRO A 115 -6.86 2.70 8.95
CA PRO A 115 -6.73 1.42 9.62
C PRO A 115 -5.89 1.56 10.88
N LEU A 116 -6.39 1.01 11.99
CA LEU A 116 -5.67 1.02 13.26
C LEU A 116 -4.51 0.02 13.23
N PRO A 117 -3.36 0.35 13.81
CA PRO A 117 -2.25 -0.62 13.95
C PRO A 117 -2.56 -1.65 15.03
N GLU A 118 -1.93 -2.84 14.95
CA GLU A 118 -2.07 -3.93 15.94
C GLU A 118 -1.72 -3.50 17.38
N THR A 119 -0.77 -2.62 17.51
CA THR A 119 -0.34 -2.05 18.79
C THR A 119 -0.41 -0.54 18.75
N GLU A 120 -0.61 0.10 19.94
CA GLU A 120 -0.67 1.54 20.03
C GLU A 120 0.65 2.19 19.54
N ASP A 121 0.53 2.99 18.48
CA ASP A 121 1.58 3.84 17.94
C ASP A 121 1.02 5.24 17.69
N PRO A 122 1.15 6.17 18.65
CA PRO A 122 0.55 7.50 18.55
C PRO A 122 1.07 8.32 17.38
N TYR A 123 2.34 8.18 17.01
CA TYR A 123 2.87 8.88 15.83
C TYR A 123 2.23 8.32 14.55
N ARG A 124 2.24 7.00 14.39
CA ARG A 124 1.69 6.32 13.20
C ARG A 124 0.22 6.63 12.98
N ILE A 125 -0.58 6.66 14.05
CA ILE A 125 -2.02 6.98 13.95
C ILE A 125 -2.22 8.42 13.48
N LYS A 126 -1.54 9.39 14.10
CA LYS A 126 -1.60 10.80 13.67
C LYS A 126 -1.11 10.98 12.24
N ALA A 127 0.02 10.40 11.90
CA ALA A 127 0.62 10.44 10.57
C ALA A 127 -0.33 9.88 9.49
N ARG A 128 -0.90 8.70 9.71
CA ARG A 128 -1.89 8.09 8.80
C ARG A 128 -3.15 8.95 8.68
N THR A 129 -3.58 9.57 9.76
CA THR A 129 -4.77 10.45 9.75
C THR A 129 -4.52 11.69 8.92
N VAL A 130 -3.41 12.40 9.14
CA VAL A 130 -3.04 13.59 8.36
C VAL A 130 -2.83 13.23 6.87
N HIS A 131 -2.20 12.09 6.58
CA HIS A 131 -2.05 11.57 5.22
C HIS A 131 -3.42 11.40 4.52
N SER A 132 -4.37 10.72 5.15
CA SER A 132 -5.71 10.51 4.56
C SER A 132 -6.53 11.80 4.50
N LEU A 133 -6.38 12.72 5.44
CA LEU A 133 -6.98 14.06 5.38
C LEU A 133 -6.42 14.86 4.19
N PHE A 134 -5.14 14.72 3.89
CA PHE A 134 -4.55 15.35 2.71
C PHE A 134 -5.12 14.74 1.41
N HIS A 135 -5.39 13.45 1.34
CA HIS A 135 -6.10 12.87 0.20
C HIS A 135 -7.53 13.44 0.06
N CYS A 136 -8.24 13.72 1.17
CA CYS A 136 -9.50 14.43 1.11
C CYS A 136 -9.34 15.86 0.52
N TYR A 137 -8.27 16.56 0.87
CA TYR A 137 -7.91 17.84 0.25
C TYR A 137 -7.67 17.68 -1.25
N GLN A 138 -6.83 16.71 -1.65
CA GLN A 138 -6.53 16.47 -3.06
C GLN A 138 -7.78 16.14 -3.89
N GLU A 139 -8.73 15.37 -3.34
CA GLU A 139 -10.00 15.10 -4.03
C GLU A 139 -10.86 16.36 -4.19
N ARG A 140 -10.90 17.24 -3.19
CA ARG A 140 -11.66 18.50 -3.27
C ARG A 140 -11.09 19.49 -4.29
N HIS A 141 -9.80 19.41 -4.56
CA HIS A 141 -9.06 20.30 -5.47
C HIS A 141 -8.70 19.66 -6.82
N ASP A 142 -9.33 18.53 -7.18
CA ASP A 142 -9.10 17.79 -8.43
C ASP A 142 -7.62 17.39 -8.65
N LEU A 143 -6.87 17.19 -7.55
CA LEU A 143 -5.47 16.78 -7.57
C LEU A 143 -5.26 15.27 -7.52
N LYS A 144 -6.34 14.48 -7.41
CA LYS A 144 -6.29 13.03 -7.42
C LYS A 144 -6.12 12.53 -8.86
N PRO A 145 -5.03 11.82 -9.20
CA PRO A 145 -4.87 11.26 -10.53
C PRO A 145 -5.83 10.08 -10.75
N SER A 146 -6.26 9.87 -11.99
CA SER A 146 -7.09 8.72 -12.36
C SER A 146 -6.29 7.42 -12.24
N THR A 147 -5.08 7.40 -12.80
CA THR A 147 -4.14 6.27 -12.77
C THR A 147 -2.71 6.78 -12.93
N PHE A 148 -1.74 5.97 -12.52
CA PHE A 148 -0.33 6.15 -12.87
C PHE A 148 0.35 4.77 -12.96
N ASN A 149 1.39 4.67 -13.79
CA ASN A 149 2.15 3.44 -14.00
C ASN A 149 3.65 3.72 -13.92
N THR A 150 4.30 3.20 -12.88
CA THR A 150 5.72 3.38 -12.61
C THR A 150 6.52 2.08 -12.72
N ARG A 151 6.03 1.09 -13.49
CA ARG A 151 6.69 -0.22 -13.66
C ARG A 151 8.09 -0.12 -14.26
N HIS A 152 8.38 0.93 -15.06
CA HIS A 152 9.73 1.20 -15.57
C HIS A 152 10.76 1.29 -14.44
N LEU A 153 10.35 1.65 -13.20
CA LEU A 153 11.23 1.66 -12.03
C LEU A 153 11.66 0.27 -11.53
N ASN A 154 11.22 -0.80 -12.19
CA ASN A 154 11.78 -2.14 -12.00
C ASN A 154 12.91 -2.43 -12.98
N ASP A 155 13.09 -1.64 -14.04
CA ASP A 155 14.24 -1.72 -14.95
C ASP A 155 15.54 -1.38 -14.22
N LYS A 156 16.61 -2.11 -14.54
CA LYS A 156 17.93 -1.95 -13.92
C LYS A 156 18.49 -0.53 -14.07
N ASN A 157 18.34 0.08 -15.27
CA ASN A 157 18.88 1.40 -15.54
C ASN A 157 18.04 2.49 -14.86
N ALA A 158 16.70 2.33 -14.82
CA ALA A 158 15.84 3.24 -14.11
C ALA A 158 16.20 3.27 -12.61
N ARG A 159 16.35 2.09 -11.99
CA ARG A 159 16.77 1.94 -10.59
C ARG A 159 18.17 2.49 -10.33
N PHE A 160 19.11 2.24 -11.25
CA PHE A 160 20.46 2.76 -11.14
C PHE A 160 20.48 4.29 -11.02
N TYR A 161 19.82 5.00 -11.94
CA TYR A 161 19.74 6.45 -11.88
C TYR A 161 18.91 6.96 -10.70
N LEU A 162 17.83 6.28 -10.33
CA LEU A 162 17.02 6.63 -9.17
C LEU A 162 17.82 6.51 -7.86
N LYS A 163 18.62 5.47 -7.67
CA LYS A 163 19.49 5.33 -6.51
C LYS A 163 20.55 6.43 -6.43
N LEU A 164 21.13 6.82 -7.56
CA LEU A 164 22.05 7.96 -7.63
C LEU A 164 21.33 9.27 -7.25
N GLU A 165 20.13 9.48 -7.78
CA GLU A 165 19.29 10.64 -7.44
C GLU A 165 18.98 10.67 -5.94
N TRP A 166 18.60 9.55 -5.32
CA TRP A 166 18.35 9.48 -3.88
C TRP A 166 19.59 9.75 -3.03
N LYS A 167 20.76 9.27 -3.43
CA LYS A 167 22.03 9.62 -2.75
C LYS A 167 22.33 11.12 -2.84
N ALA A 168 22.11 11.72 -4.00
CA ALA A 168 22.30 13.15 -4.19
C ALA A 168 21.28 13.97 -3.38
N LEU A 169 20.00 13.57 -3.34
CA LEU A 169 18.97 14.19 -2.51
C LEU A 169 19.28 14.06 -1.01
N THR A 170 19.79 12.91 -0.57
CA THR A 170 20.26 12.72 0.82
C THR A 170 21.37 13.71 1.17
N ASN A 171 22.35 13.88 0.27
CA ASN A 171 23.43 14.87 0.45
C ASN A 171 22.86 16.30 0.48
N ALA A 172 21.88 16.61 -0.37
CA ALA A 172 21.21 17.91 -0.39
C ALA A 172 20.50 18.25 0.92
N LEU A 173 19.80 17.25 1.53
CA LEU A 173 19.13 17.44 2.83
C LEU A 173 20.13 17.67 3.97
N GLY A 174 21.31 17.08 3.93
CA GLY A 174 22.36 17.27 4.93
C GLY A 174 23.25 18.49 4.71
N ALA A 175 23.19 19.13 3.54
CA ALA A 175 24.04 20.26 3.18
C ALA A 175 23.33 21.61 3.27
N THR A 176 24.10 22.71 3.15
CA THR A 176 23.60 24.09 3.09
C THR A 176 24.35 24.88 1.99
N GLY A 177 23.81 26.02 1.57
CA GLY A 177 24.47 26.92 0.60
C GLY A 177 24.82 26.25 -0.73
N GLU A 178 26.00 26.54 -1.25
CA GLU A 178 26.45 26.01 -2.57
C GLU A 178 26.58 24.48 -2.60
N ALA A 179 26.96 23.85 -1.50
CA ALA A 179 27.04 22.40 -1.42
C ALA A 179 25.66 21.73 -1.60
N ARG A 180 24.60 22.32 -0.99
CA ARG A 180 23.21 21.90 -1.19
C ARG A 180 22.79 22.09 -2.65
N LYS A 181 23.04 23.27 -3.21
CA LYS A 181 22.71 23.59 -4.60
C LYS A 181 23.38 22.63 -5.58
N GLN A 182 24.65 22.29 -5.35
CA GLN A 182 25.37 21.31 -6.18
C GLN A 182 24.73 19.92 -6.05
N ALA A 183 24.41 19.47 -4.85
CA ALA A 183 23.78 18.17 -4.64
C ALA A 183 22.38 18.07 -5.29
N ILE A 184 21.59 19.17 -5.26
CA ILE A 184 20.30 19.27 -5.98
C ILE A 184 20.52 19.18 -7.49
N ARG A 185 21.53 19.90 -8.01
CA ARG A 185 21.89 19.84 -9.43
C ARG A 185 22.23 18.41 -9.86
N ASP A 186 23.02 17.71 -9.06
CA ASP A 186 23.42 16.33 -9.34
C ASP A 186 22.21 15.39 -9.32
N ALA A 187 21.31 15.54 -8.33
CA ALA A 187 20.05 14.80 -8.27
C ALA A 187 19.20 15.00 -9.54
N LEU A 188 19.03 16.26 -9.95
CA LEU A 188 18.25 16.61 -11.14
C LEU A 188 18.88 16.10 -12.44
N ILE A 189 20.22 16.01 -12.53
CA ILE A 189 20.91 15.38 -13.66
C ILE A 189 20.60 13.87 -13.69
N PHE A 190 20.63 13.17 -12.56
CA PHE A 190 20.27 11.75 -12.51
C PHE A 190 18.80 11.52 -12.84
N ARG A 191 17.89 12.40 -12.35
CA ARG A 191 16.47 12.41 -12.74
C ARG A 191 16.30 12.61 -14.24
N GLY A 192 16.99 13.59 -14.84
CA GLY A 192 16.97 13.83 -16.27
C GLY A 192 17.48 12.64 -17.06
N ALA A 193 18.61 12.04 -16.67
CA ALA A 193 19.16 10.86 -17.32
C ALA A 193 18.21 9.65 -17.27
N ARG A 194 17.48 9.43 -16.17
CA ARG A 194 16.43 8.41 -16.09
C ARG A 194 15.28 8.73 -17.03
N ARG A 195 14.77 9.97 -17.00
CA ARG A 195 13.64 10.40 -17.83
C ARG A 195 13.93 10.42 -19.33
N GLU A 196 15.18 10.62 -19.73
CA GLU A 196 15.61 10.48 -21.12
C GLU A 196 15.57 9.01 -21.61
N LEU A 197 15.67 8.04 -20.72
CA LEU A 197 15.51 6.62 -21.04
C LEU A 197 14.04 6.18 -21.07
N PHE A 198 13.19 6.83 -20.28
CA PHE A 198 11.78 6.48 -20.09
C PHE A 198 10.88 7.73 -20.19
N PRO A 199 10.86 8.40 -21.35
CA PRO A 199 10.15 9.68 -21.51
C PRO A 199 8.63 9.55 -21.33
N GLU A 200 8.06 8.39 -21.63
CA GLU A 200 6.64 8.09 -21.45
C GLU A 200 6.22 8.01 -19.98
N ALA A 201 7.17 7.79 -19.07
CA ALA A 201 6.88 7.64 -17.64
C ALA A 201 6.84 8.97 -16.86
N ILE A 202 7.28 10.08 -17.45
CA ILE A 202 7.46 11.37 -16.76
C ILE A 202 6.18 11.84 -16.07
N THR A 203 5.06 11.83 -16.80
CA THR A 203 3.76 12.24 -16.27
C THR A 203 3.30 11.35 -15.12
N ASP A 204 3.51 10.04 -15.22
CA ASP A 204 3.09 9.10 -14.20
C ASP A 204 4.00 9.16 -12.95
N GLU A 205 5.30 9.42 -13.12
CA GLU A 205 6.19 9.74 -12.00
C GLU A 205 5.68 10.98 -11.26
N ASN A 206 5.41 12.08 -11.97
CA ASN A 206 4.92 13.31 -11.38
C ASN A 206 3.59 13.11 -10.64
N LYS A 207 2.63 12.38 -11.23
CA LYS A 207 1.36 12.05 -10.58
C LYS A 207 1.54 11.31 -9.26
N PHE A 208 2.42 10.31 -9.24
CA PHE A 208 2.67 9.53 -8.04
C PHE A 208 3.40 10.36 -6.98
N GLU A 209 4.39 11.16 -7.37
CA GLU A 209 5.08 12.10 -6.48
C GLU A 209 4.11 13.10 -5.85
N ASN A 210 3.18 13.66 -6.62
CA ASN A 210 2.21 14.62 -6.10
C ASN A 210 1.16 13.93 -5.21
N TYR A 211 0.62 12.80 -5.64
CA TYR A 211 -0.46 12.16 -4.89
C TYR A 211 0.02 11.63 -3.55
N GLU A 212 0.99 10.72 -3.54
CA GLU A 212 1.46 10.07 -2.33
C GLU A 212 2.62 10.81 -1.65
N GLY A 213 3.50 11.43 -2.45
CA GLY A 213 4.68 12.10 -1.91
C GLY A 213 4.34 13.39 -1.18
N LEU A 214 3.40 14.19 -1.69
CA LEU A 214 2.92 15.38 -0.97
C LEU A 214 2.10 15.00 0.27
N ALA A 215 1.34 13.90 0.23
CA ALA A 215 0.68 13.39 1.42
C ALA A 215 1.69 12.96 2.49
N THR A 216 2.77 12.30 2.07
CA THR A 216 3.88 11.89 2.95
C THR A 216 4.60 13.12 3.52
N PHE A 217 4.96 14.09 2.70
CA PHE A 217 5.56 15.34 3.16
C PHE A 217 4.66 16.05 4.16
N THR A 218 3.37 16.15 3.86
CA THR A 218 2.40 16.87 4.70
C THR A 218 2.31 16.28 6.09
N TYR A 219 2.13 14.95 6.20
CA TYR A 219 2.04 14.36 7.54
C TYR A 219 3.36 14.42 8.30
N ILE A 220 4.50 14.23 7.63
CA ILE A 220 5.79 14.32 8.32
C ILE A 220 5.98 15.74 8.83
N LYS A 221 5.76 16.76 7.99
CA LYS A 221 5.91 18.17 8.38
C LYS A 221 4.99 18.57 9.54
N LEU A 222 3.72 18.15 9.49
CA LEU A 222 2.74 18.57 10.50
C LEU A 222 2.83 17.76 11.81
N CYS A 223 3.34 16.52 11.76
CA CYS A 223 3.45 15.64 12.93
C CYS A 223 4.83 15.63 13.58
N THR A 224 5.80 16.40 13.07
CA THR A 224 7.13 16.58 13.68
C THR A 224 7.26 17.95 14.34
N GLU A 225 8.17 18.04 15.30
CA GLU A 225 8.33 19.27 16.08
C GLU A 225 9.27 20.28 15.39
N ASP A 226 10.32 19.78 14.76
CA ASP A 226 11.33 20.60 14.11
C ASP A 226 11.82 20.04 12.77
N VAL A 227 12.71 20.78 12.10
CA VAL A 227 13.24 20.45 10.78
C VAL A 227 14.16 19.24 10.80
N ASP A 228 14.90 19.01 11.88
CA ASP A 228 15.84 17.91 11.98
C ASP A 228 15.08 16.58 12.19
N GLU A 229 14.03 16.58 13.02
CA GLU A 229 13.12 15.42 13.13
C GLU A 229 12.43 15.14 11.78
N MET A 230 11.92 16.17 11.11
CA MET A 230 11.30 16.04 9.78
C MET A 230 12.25 15.37 8.77
N ARG A 231 13.48 15.85 8.66
CA ARG A 231 14.51 15.28 7.78
C ARG A 231 14.86 13.85 8.17
N GLY A 232 15.01 13.58 9.47
CA GLY A 232 15.27 12.24 9.99
C GLY A 232 14.20 11.25 9.56
N ARG A 233 12.91 11.59 9.73
CA ARG A 233 11.76 10.75 9.31
C ARG A 233 11.73 10.46 7.83
N ILE A 234 12.05 11.45 6.99
CA ILE A 234 12.09 11.25 5.53
C ILE A 234 13.25 10.33 5.13
N LEU A 235 14.42 10.49 5.75
CA LEU A 235 15.57 9.63 5.48
C LEU A 235 15.36 8.20 5.99
N GLU A 236 14.72 7.99 7.14
CA GLU A 236 14.27 6.67 7.60
C GLU A 236 13.30 6.02 6.60
N TYR A 237 12.38 6.81 6.04
CA TYR A 237 11.46 6.30 5.05
C TYR A 237 12.20 5.93 3.75
N LEU A 238 13.13 6.78 3.30
CA LEU A 238 13.98 6.47 2.14
C LEU A 238 14.76 5.17 2.33
N ASP A 239 15.37 4.96 3.50
CA ASP A 239 16.13 3.74 3.81
C ASP A 239 15.26 2.47 3.71
N ARG A 240 13.99 2.53 4.12
CA ARG A 240 13.04 1.42 3.95
C ARG A 240 12.74 1.15 2.48
N ILE A 241 12.40 2.20 1.72
CA ILE A 241 12.05 2.06 0.29
C ILE A 241 13.28 1.62 -0.52
N TYR A 242 14.47 2.12 -0.21
CA TYR A 242 15.71 1.76 -0.90
C TYR A 242 15.99 0.24 -0.89
N LYS A 243 15.59 -0.44 0.17
CA LYS A 243 15.77 -1.89 0.36
C LYS A 243 14.73 -2.73 -0.40
N ASN A 244 13.67 -2.13 -0.95
CA ASN A 244 12.63 -2.86 -1.63
C ASN A 244 13.11 -3.49 -2.95
N THR A 245 12.63 -4.68 -3.22
CA THR A 245 12.88 -5.40 -4.48
C THR A 245 12.22 -4.70 -5.67
N SER A 246 11.07 -4.06 -5.47
CA SER A 246 10.37 -3.23 -6.47
C SER A 246 10.20 -1.80 -5.96
N TYR A 247 10.43 -0.82 -6.83
CA TYR A 247 10.16 0.60 -6.53
C TYR A 247 8.82 1.08 -7.09
N ALA A 248 8.18 0.29 -7.96
CA ALA A 248 6.97 0.71 -8.66
C ALA A 248 5.82 1.11 -7.73
N SER A 249 5.69 0.50 -6.55
CA SER A 249 4.62 0.80 -5.58
C SER A 249 5.03 1.74 -4.44
N GLY A 250 6.32 1.96 -4.23
CA GLY A 250 6.84 2.74 -3.08
C GLY A 250 7.51 4.06 -3.44
N TYR A 251 7.91 4.21 -4.69
CA TYR A 251 8.69 5.33 -5.17
C TYR A 251 8.09 6.70 -4.81
N GLY A 252 6.85 6.96 -5.22
CA GLY A 252 6.23 8.28 -5.14
C GLY A 252 6.13 8.80 -3.73
N PHE A 253 5.85 7.91 -2.75
CA PHE A 253 5.74 8.29 -1.35
C PHE A 253 6.97 9.03 -0.83
N VAL A 254 8.15 8.48 -1.04
CA VAL A 254 9.39 9.07 -0.52
C VAL A 254 9.97 10.10 -1.47
N HIS A 255 9.86 9.88 -2.77
CA HIS A 255 10.52 10.73 -3.76
C HIS A 255 9.91 12.13 -3.82
N GLY A 256 8.57 12.22 -3.88
CA GLY A 256 7.88 13.49 -3.80
C GLY A 256 8.10 14.20 -2.47
N ALA A 257 8.18 13.46 -1.35
CA ALA A 257 8.48 14.03 -0.04
C ALA A 257 9.91 14.61 0.05
N LEU A 258 10.90 13.98 -0.59
CA LEU A 258 12.28 14.51 -0.65
C LEU A 258 12.33 15.86 -1.35
N TYR A 259 11.73 15.98 -2.53
CA TYR A 259 11.68 17.26 -3.26
C TYR A 259 10.84 18.31 -2.52
N ALA A 260 9.69 17.93 -1.97
CA ALA A 260 8.87 18.85 -1.19
C ALA A 260 9.60 19.37 0.06
N THR A 261 10.43 18.53 0.72
CA THR A 261 11.25 18.98 1.85
C THR A 261 12.29 20.01 1.44
N LEU A 262 12.95 19.80 0.29
CA LEU A 262 13.88 20.79 -0.24
C LEU A 262 13.17 22.09 -0.62
N LEU A 263 12.01 22.03 -1.25
CA LEU A 263 11.19 23.20 -1.59
C LEU A 263 10.71 23.93 -0.34
N ASN A 264 10.39 23.24 0.75
CA ASN A 264 10.00 23.83 2.02
C ASN A 264 11.11 24.68 2.69
N ASP A 265 12.37 24.46 2.33
CA ASP A 265 13.51 25.28 2.76
C ASP A 265 13.70 26.54 1.90
N THR A 266 12.77 26.85 1.01
CA THR A 266 12.78 28.00 0.10
C THR A 266 11.49 28.83 0.27
N GLU A 267 11.34 29.89 -0.53
CA GLU A 267 10.10 30.69 -0.61
C GLU A 267 9.01 30.04 -1.50
N PHE A 268 9.11 28.74 -1.76
CA PHE A 268 8.14 28.02 -2.60
C PHE A 268 6.77 27.96 -1.93
N ASP A 269 5.74 28.47 -2.61
CA ASP A 269 4.37 28.40 -2.13
C ASP A 269 3.67 27.14 -2.66
N PHE A 270 3.42 26.15 -1.78
CA PHE A 270 2.76 24.90 -2.14
C PHE A 270 1.35 25.07 -2.71
N LYS A 271 0.69 26.20 -2.46
CA LYS A 271 -0.65 26.50 -3.02
C LYS A 271 -0.66 26.70 -4.53
N GLN A 272 0.51 26.89 -5.15
CA GLN A 272 0.62 26.93 -6.61
C GLN A 272 0.52 25.55 -7.30
N ILE A 273 0.55 24.45 -6.53
CA ILE A 273 0.35 23.10 -7.06
C ILE A 273 -1.15 22.89 -7.32
N GLN A 274 -1.56 23.08 -8.58
CA GLN A 274 -2.96 23.02 -9.03
C GLN A 274 -3.20 21.91 -10.06
N GLN A 275 -2.20 21.06 -10.30
CA GLN A 275 -2.27 19.95 -11.26
C GLN A 275 -1.72 18.67 -10.62
N SER A 276 -2.36 17.54 -10.89
CA SER A 276 -1.96 16.24 -10.31
C SER A 276 -0.60 15.74 -10.82
N ASP A 277 -0.06 16.31 -11.90
CA ASP A 277 1.21 15.95 -12.53
C ASP A 277 2.25 17.09 -12.46
N PHE A 278 2.12 17.98 -11.49
CA PHE A 278 3.08 19.08 -11.25
C PHE A 278 4.49 18.53 -11.04
N ASP A 279 5.50 19.08 -11.75
CA ASP A 279 6.89 18.60 -11.66
C ASP A 279 7.64 19.22 -10.48
N LEU A 280 7.73 18.50 -9.36
CA LEU A 280 8.45 18.92 -8.16
C LEU A 280 9.95 19.10 -8.40
N GLY A 281 10.55 18.27 -9.28
CA GLY A 281 11.96 18.40 -9.67
C GLY A 281 12.22 19.71 -10.43
N ARG A 282 11.34 20.07 -11.36
CA ARG A 282 11.40 21.36 -12.06
C ARG A 282 11.27 22.53 -11.09
N ALA A 283 10.31 22.46 -10.18
CA ALA A 283 10.14 23.48 -9.15
C ALA A 283 11.41 23.65 -8.30
N ALA A 284 12.06 22.55 -7.91
CA ALA A 284 13.33 22.59 -7.20
C ALA A 284 14.46 23.19 -8.04
N CYS A 285 14.52 22.87 -9.34
CA CYS A 285 15.47 23.49 -10.27
C CYS A 285 15.34 25.02 -10.28
N GLU A 286 14.11 25.52 -10.37
CA GLU A 286 13.80 26.94 -10.39
C GLU A 286 14.09 27.63 -9.04
N ALA A 287 13.62 27.02 -7.93
CA ALA A 287 13.76 27.59 -6.58
C ALA A 287 15.23 27.70 -6.13
N TYR A 288 16.08 26.78 -6.55
CA TYR A 288 17.50 26.80 -6.22
C TYR A 288 18.39 27.45 -7.31
N GLY A 289 17.80 27.95 -8.41
CA GLY A 289 18.54 28.56 -9.53
C GLY A 289 19.57 27.61 -10.12
N VAL A 290 19.20 26.36 -10.33
CA VAL A 290 20.05 25.32 -10.92
C VAL A 290 19.95 25.35 -12.44
N THR A 291 21.08 25.17 -13.13
CA THR A 291 21.12 25.02 -14.60
C THR A 291 21.51 23.58 -14.94
N LEU A 292 20.70 22.93 -15.74
CA LEU A 292 20.94 21.56 -16.22
C LEU A 292 21.59 21.54 -17.60
N PRO A 293 22.35 20.50 -17.95
CA PRO A 293 22.82 20.30 -19.32
C PRO A 293 21.66 19.99 -20.27
N GLU A 294 21.85 20.20 -21.56
CA GLU A 294 20.84 19.87 -22.58
C GLU A 294 20.54 18.36 -22.60
N VAL A 295 21.57 17.51 -22.47
CA VAL A 295 21.46 16.06 -22.37
C VAL A 295 22.07 15.60 -21.05
N CYS A 296 21.24 15.20 -20.11
CA CYS A 296 21.67 14.81 -18.77
C CYS A 296 22.54 13.54 -18.79
N ARG A 297 22.23 12.56 -19.66
CA ARG A 297 23.00 11.31 -19.76
C ARG A 297 24.48 11.52 -20.12
N ASP A 298 24.80 12.56 -20.89
CA ASP A 298 26.17 12.81 -21.31
C ASP A 298 27.10 13.09 -20.12
N VAL A 299 26.60 13.66 -19.05
CA VAL A 299 27.37 14.00 -17.86
C VAL A 299 27.11 13.08 -16.67
N ALA A 300 25.94 12.41 -16.64
CA ALA A 300 25.52 11.56 -15.52
C ALA A 300 26.52 10.44 -15.21
N GLY A 301 27.14 9.84 -16.26
CA GLY A 301 28.12 8.75 -16.10
C GLY A 301 29.37 9.16 -15.34
N SER A 302 29.92 10.35 -15.66
CA SER A 302 31.10 10.90 -14.95
C SER A 302 30.71 11.39 -13.54
N LEU A 303 29.55 12.01 -13.40
CA LEU A 303 29.03 12.51 -12.13
C LEU A 303 28.79 11.36 -11.12
N ALA A 304 28.32 10.21 -11.61
CA ALA A 304 28.05 9.03 -10.78
C ALA A 304 29.28 8.50 -10.03
N MET A 305 30.49 8.80 -10.50
CA MET A 305 31.74 8.43 -9.81
C MET A 305 31.84 9.02 -8.40
N ASN A 306 31.11 10.09 -8.12
CA ASN A 306 31.05 10.73 -6.80
C ASN A 306 30.01 10.09 -5.85
N TYR A 307 29.26 9.07 -6.30
CA TYR A 307 28.08 8.52 -5.62
C TYR A 307 28.08 7.00 -5.47
N ASP A 308 29.21 6.39 -5.13
CA ASP A 308 29.34 4.94 -4.90
C ASP A 308 28.82 4.06 -6.06
N ILE A 309 29.07 4.48 -7.29
CA ILE A 309 28.57 3.84 -8.51
C ILE A 309 28.80 2.33 -8.54
N GLN A 310 29.94 1.86 -8.00
CA GLN A 310 30.30 0.43 -8.01
C GLN A 310 29.39 -0.38 -7.09
N ALA A 311 29.06 0.16 -5.90
CA ALA A 311 28.14 -0.48 -4.98
C ALA A 311 26.74 -0.58 -5.59
N ILE A 312 26.20 0.52 -6.16
CA ILE A 312 24.89 0.54 -6.80
C ILE A 312 24.82 -0.47 -7.96
N ARG A 313 25.86 -0.55 -8.81
CA ARG A 313 25.90 -1.53 -9.90
C ARG A 313 25.94 -2.97 -9.42
N ALA A 314 26.66 -3.24 -8.34
CA ALA A 314 26.71 -4.57 -7.74
C ALA A 314 25.33 -4.95 -7.17
N GLU A 315 24.70 -4.06 -6.40
CA GLU A 315 23.35 -4.25 -5.84
C GLU A 315 22.31 -4.55 -6.94
N GLU A 316 22.27 -3.77 -8.02
CA GLU A 316 21.30 -3.97 -9.09
C GLU A 316 21.58 -5.23 -9.92
N SER A 317 22.86 -5.64 -10.05
CA SER A 317 23.21 -6.89 -10.72
C SER A 317 22.83 -8.11 -9.88
N GLU A 318 23.04 -8.06 -8.57
CA GLU A 318 22.61 -9.12 -7.64
C GLU A 318 21.09 -9.23 -7.60
N ARG A 319 20.38 -8.09 -7.52
CA ARG A 319 18.92 -8.04 -7.61
C ARG A 319 18.40 -8.68 -8.90
N GLU A 320 18.98 -8.32 -10.05
CA GLU A 320 18.58 -8.88 -11.36
C GLU A 320 18.78 -10.40 -11.38
N ALA A 321 19.91 -10.89 -10.86
CA ALA A 321 20.17 -12.32 -10.74
C ALA A 321 19.11 -13.04 -9.86
N MET A 322 18.77 -12.46 -8.69
CA MET A 322 17.72 -12.99 -7.81
C MET A 322 16.35 -13.02 -8.48
N ILE A 323 15.99 -11.95 -9.21
CA ILE A 323 14.70 -11.89 -9.93
C ILE A 323 14.66 -12.96 -11.02
N ASN A 324 15.74 -13.10 -11.80
CA ASN A 324 15.80 -14.11 -12.87
C ASN A 324 15.71 -15.53 -12.31
N GLU A 325 16.40 -15.82 -11.21
CA GLU A 325 16.31 -17.11 -10.51
C GLU A 325 14.88 -17.37 -10.03
N ARG A 326 14.25 -16.37 -9.37
CA ARG A 326 12.87 -16.46 -8.88
C ARG A 326 11.88 -16.67 -10.03
N THR A 327 11.99 -15.89 -11.09
CA THR A 327 11.14 -16.01 -12.29
C THR A 327 11.32 -17.39 -12.92
N GLY A 328 12.54 -17.90 -13.01
CA GLY A 328 12.80 -19.25 -13.47
C GLY A 328 12.10 -20.32 -12.63
N LYS A 329 12.12 -20.19 -11.28
CA LYS A 329 11.40 -21.09 -10.38
C LYS A 329 9.88 -21.02 -10.60
N ILE A 330 9.33 -19.83 -10.83
CA ILE A 330 7.90 -19.63 -11.07
C ILE A 330 7.49 -20.25 -12.41
N VAL A 331 8.25 -19.99 -13.48
CA VAL A 331 8.01 -20.62 -14.79
C VAL A 331 8.03 -22.13 -14.64
N THR A 332 9.07 -22.68 -14.01
CA THR A 332 9.16 -24.11 -13.78
C THR A 332 7.97 -24.65 -12.99
N THR A 333 7.53 -23.97 -11.94
CA THR A 333 6.46 -24.45 -11.04
C THR A 333 5.07 -24.36 -11.66
N PHE A 334 4.75 -23.26 -12.35
CA PHE A 334 3.38 -22.95 -12.76
C PHE A 334 3.13 -23.06 -14.28
N ILE A 335 4.18 -23.22 -15.08
CA ILE A 335 4.07 -23.30 -16.54
C ILE A 335 4.57 -24.66 -17.06
N GLU A 336 5.74 -25.16 -16.58
CA GLU A 336 6.38 -26.36 -17.10
C GLU A 336 5.97 -27.63 -16.35
N LYS A 337 5.77 -27.55 -15.02
CA LYS A 337 5.34 -28.69 -14.19
C LYS A 337 3.82 -28.81 -14.10
N PRO A 338 3.31 -29.98 -13.66
CA PRO A 338 1.88 -30.16 -13.45
C PRO A 338 1.28 -29.14 -12.47
N VAL A 339 0.12 -28.61 -12.84
CA VAL A 339 -0.63 -27.62 -12.07
C VAL A 339 -2.09 -28.01 -11.89
N VAL A 340 -2.75 -27.44 -10.89
CA VAL A 340 -4.20 -27.36 -10.84
C VAL A 340 -4.62 -26.00 -11.38
N THR A 341 -5.37 -26.01 -12.47
CA THR A 341 -5.92 -24.80 -13.08
C THR A 341 -7.35 -24.57 -12.62
N ILE A 342 -7.62 -23.36 -12.18
CA ILE A 342 -8.92 -22.94 -11.65
C ILE A 342 -9.38 -21.74 -12.46
N THR A 343 -10.58 -21.81 -13.05
CA THR A 343 -11.19 -20.67 -13.73
C THR A 343 -12.02 -19.89 -12.71
N MET A 344 -11.75 -18.60 -12.59
CA MET A 344 -12.48 -17.68 -11.73
C MET A 344 -13.75 -17.23 -12.39
N GLU A 345 -14.87 -17.18 -11.64
CA GLU A 345 -16.17 -16.71 -12.11
C GLU A 345 -16.60 -15.44 -11.36
N SER A 346 -16.54 -15.45 -10.03
CA SER A 346 -16.89 -14.33 -9.15
C SER A 346 -16.05 -14.37 -7.87
N PRO A 347 -14.72 -14.23 -8.00
CA PRO A 347 -13.81 -14.47 -6.90
C PRO A 347 -13.85 -13.39 -5.83
N ASN A 348 -13.72 -13.82 -4.57
CA ASN A 348 -13.40 -12.97 -3.43
C ASN A 348 -12.01 -13.35 -2.93
N PHE A 349 -11.05 -12.40 -3.04
CA PHE A 349 -9.65 -12.58 -2.66
C PHE A 349 -9.37 -11.99 -1.29
N SER A 350 -8.55 -12.70 -0.51
CA SER A 350 -7.93 -12.18 0.72
C SER A 350 -6.43 -12.51 0.69
N TYR A 351 -5.60 -11.49 0.79
CA TYR A 351 -4.14 -11.57 0.71
C TYR A 351 -3.50 -10.38 1.44
N GLU A 352 -2.23 -10.51 1.79
CA GLU A 352 -1.44 -9.39 2.29
C GLU A 352 -0.73 -8.69 1.12
N PRO A 353 -0.67 -7.35 1.08
CA PRO A 353 -0.04 -6.61 -0.01
C PRO A 353 1.43 -6.98 -0.27
N GLU A 354 2.17 -7.37 0.76
CA GLU A 354 3.55 -7.82 0.67
C GLU A 354 3.73 -9.18 0.00
N ASP A 355 2.68 -9.99 -0.08
CA ASP A 355 2.69 -11.32 -0.70
C ASP A 355 2.44 -11.27 -2.21
N ILE A 356 2.25 -10.08 -2.79
CA ILE A 356 1.95 -9.91 -4.21
C ILE A 356 3.22 -9.60 -5.00
N ASN A 357 3.41 -10.36 -6.07
CA ASN A 357 4.51 -10.14 -7.02
C ASN A 357 3.99 -10.11 -8.44
N SER A 358 4.00 -8.94 -9.07
CA SER A 358 3.69 -8.81 -10.50
C SER A 358 4.86 -9.31 -11.35
N LEU A 359 4.57 -10.16 -12.34
CA LEU A 359 5.54 -10.85 -13.18
C LEU A 359 5.32 -10.54 -14.67
N ASP A 360 4.97 -9.30 -14.98
CA ASP A 360 4.76 -8.80 -16.34
C ASP A 360 3.88 -9.75 -17.20
N SER A 361 4.48 -10.45 -18.18
CA SER A 361 3.76 -11.33 -19.09
C SER A 361 3.24 -12.63 -18.46
N LEU A 362 3.77 -13.03 -17.30
CA LEU A 362 3.37 -14.28 -16.64
C LEU A 362 2.12 -14.12 -15.77
N GLY A 363 1.82 -12.90 -15.30
CA GLY A 363 0.70 -12.63 -14.41
C GLY A 363 1.13 -12.12 -13.03
N THR A 364 0.34 -12.42 -12.01
CA THR A 364 0.59 -12.03 -10.63
C THR A 364 0.73 -13.26 -9.73
N LEU A 365 1.87 -13.40 -9.08
CA LEU A 365 2.08 -14.42 -8.06
C LEU A 365 1.61 -13.88 -6.71
N TYR A 366 0.76 -14.64 -6.04
CA TYR A 366 0.40 -14.48 -4.64
C TYR A 366 1.14 -15.55 -3.84
N GLU A 367 2.04 -15.17 -2.93
CA GLU A 367 2.79 -16.14 -2.12
C GLU A 367 1.87 -16.87 -1.14
N ARG A 368 0.96 -16.11 -0.52
CA ARG A 368 -0.15 -16.60 0.30
C ARG A 368 -1.44 -16.02 -0.22
N LEU A 369 -2.50 -16.85 -0.26
CA LEU A 369 -3.77 -16.45 -0.84
C LEU A 369 -4.91 -17.23 -0.22
N ARG A 370 -6.00 -16.54 0.09
CA ARG A 370 -7.30 -17.17 0.28
C ARG A 370 -8.25 -16.67 -0.80
N VAL A 371 -8.91 -17.58 -1.47
CA VAL A 371 -9.91 -17.21 -2.48
C VAL A 371 -11.14 -18.10 -2.34
N SER A 372 -12.31 -17.48 -2.42
CA SER A 372 -13.59 -18.16 -2.49
C SER A 372 -14.32 -17.74 -3.76
N ASP A 373 -14.98 -18.70 -4.41
CA ASP A 373 -15.72 -18.48 -5.64
C ASP A 373 -16.85 -19.54 -5.73
N ASN A 374 -17.61 -19.53 -6.82
CA ASN A 374 -18.68 -20.50 -7.07
C ASN A 374 -18.21 -21.96 -6.99
N TRP A 375 -16.96 -22.25 -7.35
CA TRP A 375 -16.37 -23.59 -7.29
C TRP A 375 -16.03 -24.04 -5.86
N GLY A 376 -15.86 -23.15 -4.88
CA GLY A 376 -15.49 -23.50 -3.51
C GLY A 376 -14.54 -22.50 -2.87
N ARG A 377 -13.61 -23.02 -2.06
CA ARG A 377 -12.62 -22.21 -1.33
C ARG A 377 -11.23 -22.85 -1.47
N LEU A 378 -10.23 -22.01 -1.77
CA LEU A 378 -8.81 -22.33 -1.79
C LEU A 378 -8.09 -21.53 -0.71
N THR A 379 -7.18 -22.18 0.01
CA THR A 379 -6.19 -21.56 0.89
C THR A 379 -4.80 -21.99 0.43
N VAL A 380 -3.93 -21.01 0.20
CA VAL A 380 -2.52 -21.20 -0.11
C VAL A 380 -1.73 -20.56 1.03
N ASP A 381 -1.06 -21.39 1.81
CA ASP A 381 -0.25 -20.98 2.96
C ASP A 381 1.24 -20.90 2.57
N ASP A 382 1.66 -21.67 1.56
CA ASP A 382 3.02 -21.71 1.01
C ASP A 382 2.99 -22.19 -0.45
N GLY A 383 4.09 -21.96 -1.18
CA GLY A 383 4.27 -22.41 -2.58
C GLY A 383 3.61 -21.53 -3.63
N GLY A 384 2.72 -20.65 -3.24
CA GLY A 384 2.14 -19.61 -4.08
C GLY A 384 1.01 -20.05 -5.02
N ALA A 385 0.32 -19.05 -5.58
CA ALA A 385 -0.67 -19.19 -6.65
C ALA A 385 -0.42 -18.13 -7.74
N LEU A 386 -0.38 -18.54 -9.00
CA LEU A 386 -0.16 -17.64 -10.14
C LEU A 386 -1.50 -17.30 -10.81
N LEU A 387 -1.92 -16.04 -10.70
CA LEU A 387 -3.06 -15.50 -11.43
C LEU A 387 -2.56 -14.94 -12.77
N ALA A 388 -3.07 -15.47 -13.87
CA ALA A 388 -2.71 -15.02 -15.21
C ALA A 388 -3.21 -13.57 -15.48
N ASN A 389 -2.66 -12.92 -16.51
CA ASN A 389 -3.03 -11.54 -16.88
C ASN A 389 -4.47 -11.37 -17.37
N ASP A 390 -5.16 -12.49 -17.69
CA ASP A 390 -6.60 -12.49 -18.00
C ASP A 390 -7.48 -12.27 -16.76
N LEU A 391 -6.87 -12.31 -15.55
CA LEU A 391 -7.53 -12.21 -14.24
C LEU A 391 -8.59 -13.32 -13.99
N LEU A 392 -8.63 -14.32 -14.85
CA LEU A 392 -9.61 -15.43 -14.80
C LEU A 392 -8.96 -16.78 -14.53
N THR A 393 -7.67 -16.93 -14.81
CA THR A 393 -6.98 -18.23 -14.70
C THR A 393 -6.02 -18.22 -13.52
N LEU A 394 -6.34 -18.99 -12.48
CA LEU A 394 -5.45 -19.21 -11.33
C LEU A 394 -4.77 -20.60 -11.46
N ARG A 395 -3.46 -20.67 -11.23
CA ARG A 395 -2.68 -21.89 -11.22
C ARG A 395 -2.01 -22.09 -9.88
N ILE A 396 -2.10 -23.32 -9.35
CA ILE A 396 -1.37 -23.78 -8.16
C ILE A 396 -0.62 -25.06 -8.52
N SER A 397 0.48 -25.34 -7.82
CA SER A 397 1.30 -26.52 -8.08
C SER A 397 0.51 -27.80 -7.79
N ALA A 398 0.56 -28.79 -8.70
CA ALA A 398 0.00 -30.14 -8.47
C ALA A 398 0.99 -31.06 -7.73
N ARG A 399 2.10 -30.54 -7.17
CA ARG A 399 3.03 -31.34 -6.39
C ARG A 399 2.36 -31.88 -5.14
N ASP A 400 2.55 -33.20 -4.89
CA ASP A 400 2.00 -33.91 -3.73
C ASP A 400 0.47 -33.79 -3.62
N ILE A 401 -0.22 -33.77 -4.79
CA ILE A 401 -1.68 -33.64 -4.82
C ILE A 401 -2.36 -34.90 -4.26
N GLU A 402 -3.31 -34.65 -3.36
CA GLU A 402 -4.23 -35.67 -2.83
C GLU A 402 -5.67 -35.19 -3.06
N ILE A 403 -6.52 -36.09 -3.53
CA ILE A 403 -7.94 -35.82 -3.82
C ILE A 403 -8.79 -36.79 -3.01
N ASP A 404 -9.52 -36.24 -2.03
CA ASP A 404 -10.53 -37.00 -1.27
C ASP A 404 -11.90 -36.32 -1.44
N ARG A 405 -12.69 -36.82 -2.37
CA ARG A 405 -14.02 -36.27 -2.73
C ARG A 405 -13.94 -34.80 -3.11
N ASN A 406 -14.49 -33.93 -2.28
CA ASN A 406 -14.50 -32.50 -2.46
C ASN A 406 -13.32 -31.78 -1.77
N HIS A 407 -12.47 -32.50 -1.05
CA HIS A 407 -11.25 -31.99 -0.43
C HIS A 407 -10.05 -32.31 -1.31
N ILE A 408 -9.30 -31.30 -1.66
CA ILE A 408 -8.09 -31.45 -2.48
C ILE A 408 -6.98 -30.72 -1.75
N SER A 409 -5.82 -31.34 -1.64
CA SER A 409 -4.64 -30.72 -1.03
C SER A 409 -3.40 -30.98 -1.88
N GLY A 410 -2.40 -30.17 -1.70
CA GLY A 410 -1.08 -30.29 -2.32
C GLY A 410 -0.03 -29.61 -1.46
N ALA A 411 1.19 -29.53 -1.96
CA ALA A 411 2.29 -28.89 -1.23
C ALA A 411 1.99 -27.42 -0.94
N GLY A 412 1.65 -27.10 0.31
CA GLY A 412 1.43 -25.74 0.81
C GLY A 412 0.05 -25.13 0.51
N TRP A 413 -0.93 -25.95 0.05
CA TRP A 413 -2.27 -25.45 -0.19
C TRP A 413 -3.34 -26.53 0.05
N HIS A 414 -4.57 -26.08 0.29
CA HIS A 414 -5.73 -26.95 0.37
C HIS A 414 -6.97 -26.25 -0.24
N MET A 415 -7.88 -27.06 -0.77
CA MET A 415 -9.11 -26.62 -1.43
C MET A 415 -10.30 -27.46 -0.98
N VAL A 416 -11.45 -26.81 -0.83
CA VAL A 416 -12.74 -27.47 -0.62
C VAL A 416 -13.67 -27.05 -1.74
N LEU A 417 -14.14 -28.03 -2.53
CA LEU A 417 -15.08 -27.78 -3.62
C LEU A 417 -16.52 -27.80 -3.12
N ASN A 418 -17.35 -26.97 -3.73
CA ASN A 418 -18.79 -26.97 -3.54
C ASN A 418 -19.44 -28.13 -4.32
N ASP A 419 -20.67 -28.51 -3.94
CA ASP A 419 -21.45 -29.51 -4.66
C ASP A 419 -21.59 -29.14 -6.14
N GLY A 420 -21.44 -30.14 -7.02
CA GLY A 420 -21.47 -29.97 -8.48
C GLY A 420 -20.15 -29.52 -9.10
N TRP A 421 -19.06 -29.47 -8.31
CA TRP A 421 -17.72 -29.19 -8.82
C TRP A 421 -16.75 -30.36 -8.55
N GLN A 422 -15.78 -30.56 -9.43
CA GLN A 422 -14.79 -31.62 -9.33
C GLN A 422 -13.43 -31.21 -9.91
N ALA A 423 -12.37 -31.87 -9.46
CA ALA A 423 -11.08 -31.82 -10.13
C ALA A 423 -11.03 -32.92 -11.21
N VAL A 424 -10.75 -32.50 -12.43
CA VAL A 424 -10.64 -33.41 -13.59
C VAL A 424 -9.18 -33.48 -13.99
N THR A 425 -8.66 -34.70 -14.18
CA THR A 425 -7.30 -34.94 -14.67
C THR A 425 -7.16 -34.43 -16.10
N GLY A 426 -6.15 -33.61 -16.33
CA GLY A 426 -5.73 -33.10 -17.63
C GLY A 426 -4.50 -33.81 -18.17
N GLU A 427 -3.84 -33.16 -19.13
CA GLU A 427 -2.59 -33.66 -19.70
C GLU A 427 -1.41 -33.54 -18.73
N ASN A 428 -0.41 -34.41 -18.89
CA ASN A 428 0.87 -34.37 -18.18
C ASN A 428 0.76 -34.32 -16.64
N GLY A 429 -0.28 -34.94 -16.04
CA GLY A 429 -0.48 -34.92 -14.59
C GLY A 429 -1.04 -33.66 -14.01
N SER A 430 -1.48 -32.72 -14.86
CA SER A 430 -2.19 -31.50 -14.43
C SER A 430 -3.67 -31.79 -14.17
N TYR A 431 -4.34 -30.87 -13.47
CA TYR A 431 -5.76 -30.95 -13.14
C TYR A 431 -6.46 -29.66 -13.51
N ALA A 432 -7.78 -29.72 -13.69
CA ALA A 432 -8.63 -28.56 -13.85
C ALA A 432 -9.86 -28.69 -12.95
N VAL A 433 -10.22 -27.61 -12.26
CA VAL A 433 -11.48 -27.52 -11.52
C VAL A 433 -12.60 -27.19 -12.49
N ARG A 434 -13.62 -28.05 -12.56
CA ARG A 434 -14.74 -27.93 -13.51
C ARG A 434 -16.07 -28.27 -12.83
N LYS A 435 -17.14 -27.70 -13.35
CA LYS A 435 -18.50 -28.06 -13.02
C LYS A 435 -18.79 -29.47 -13.54
N GLN A 436 -19.50 -30.30 -12.78
CA GLN A 436 -19.92 -31.64 -13.16
C GLN A 436 -20.91 -31.62 -14.31
#